data_b66a426bb661699bf72366383bbeaa25
#
_entry.id   b66a426bb661699bf72366383bbeaa25
#
_cell.length_a   1.000
_cell.length_b   1.000
_cell.length_c   1.000
_cell.angle_alpha   90.00
_cell.angle_beta   90.00
_cell.angle_gamma   90.00
#
_symmetry.space_group_name_H-M   'P 1'
#
loop_
_entity.id
_entity.type
_entity.pdbx_description
1 polymer ?
#
loop_
_entity_poly.entity_id
_entity_poly.type
_entity_poly.pdbx_seq_one_letter_code
_entity_poly.pdbx_strand_id
1 'polypeptide(L)'
;MARVDCLSGVTVFTKDSFIDERGELFTIWKDSDTASLNFNHDKVATSNKNVLRGLHTDKSWKLITCLYGKIQLVIVNFDKECSEYLSWTDFILDADSKEKLSVLVPPGFLNGHLVLSDKAIFHYKWSYDGDYPDVKDQ
;
A
#
# COMPACT_ATOMS: atom_id res chain seq x y z
N MET A 1 -21.75 2.39 -4.54
CA MET A 1 -20.27 2.44 -4.48
C MET A 1 -19.83 3.82 -4.92
N ALA A 2 -19.16 4.54 -4.04
CA ALA A 2 -18.78 5.93 -4.30
C ALA A 2 -17.32 6.17 -3.93
N ARG A 3 -16.63 6.96 -4.78
CA ARG A 3 -15.28 7.43 -4.47
C ARG A 3 -15.36 8.52 -3.41
N VAL A 4 -14.46 8.46 -2.43
CA VAL A 4 -14.31 9.49 -1.39
C VAL A 4 -12.85 9.94 -1.36
N ASP A 5 -12.60 11.18 -0.94
CA ASP A 5 -11.22 11.69 -0.85
C ASP A 5 -10.47 11.13 0.35
N CYS A 6 -11.19 10.77 1.40
CA CYS A 6 -10.63 10.19 2.62
C CYS A 6 -11.50 9.02 3.04
N LEU A 7 -10.88 7.88 3.30
CA LEU A 7 -11.56 6.67 3.73
C LEU A 7 -11.18 6.39 5.18
N SER A 8 -12.16 6.33 6.07
CA SER A 8 -11.92 6.13 7.50
C SER A 8 -11.13 4.85 7.76
N GLY A 9 -10.14 4.93 8.62
CA GLY A 9 -9.26 3.81 8.97
C GLY A 9 -8.00 3.71 8.13
N VAL A 10 -7.97 4.31 6.94
CA VAL A 10 -6.80 4.34 6.07
C VAL A 10 -5.92 5.53 6.45
N THR A 11 -4.64 5.28 6.68
CA THR A 11 -3.66 6.31 7.04
C THR A 11 -2.65 6.46 5.91
N VAL A 12 -2.33 7.70 5.56
CA VAL A 12 -1.30 8.02 4.56
C VAL A 12 -0.12 8.65 5.28
N PHE A 13 1.06 8.08 5.08
CA PHE A 13 2.32 8.64 5.58
C PHE A 13 3.05 9.31 4.44
N THR A 14 3.57 10.50 4.71
CA THR A 14 4.41 11.24 3.76
C THR A 14 5.82 11.29 4.31
N LYS A 15 6.79 10.83 3.53
CA LYS A 15 8.21 10.81 3.89
C LYS A 15 8.99 11.66 2.92
N ASP A 16 9.82 12.57 3.43
CA ASP A 16 10.72 13.39 2.62
C ASP A 16 11.93 12.58 2.17
N SER A 17 12.31 12.79 0.93
CA SER A 17 13.53 12.21 0.37
C SER A 17 14.68 13.21 0.46
N PHE A 18 15.85 12.72 0.83
CA PHE A 18 17.09 13.49 0.87
C PHE A 18 17.85 13.24 -0.43
N ILE A 19 17.98 14.26 -1.25
CA ILE A 19 18.54 14.16 -2.60
C ILE A 19 19.90 14.87 -2.64
N ASP A 20 20.92 14.18 -3.16
CA ASP A 20 22.24 14.76 -3.45
C ASP A 20 22.78 14.17 -4.76
N GLU A 21 24.07 14.44 -5.09
CA GLU A 21 24.68 13.98 -6.33
C GLU A 21 24.77 12.44 -6.45
N ARG A 22 24.62 11.70 -5.36
CA ARG A 22 24.63 10.24 -5.36
C ARG A 22 23.25 9.62 -5.65
N GLY A 23 22.17 10.43 -5.56
CA GLY A 23 20.80 9.96 -5.68
C GLY A 23 19.94 10.42 -4.52
N GLU A 24 19.10 9.54 -4.00
CA GLU A 24 18.21 9.87 -2.90
C GLU A 24 18.21 8.81 -1.81
N LEU A 25 17.84 9.25 -0.61
CA LEU A 25 17.69 8.41 0.57
C LEU A 25 16.44 8.84 1.32
N PHE A 26 15.59 7.90 1.69
CA PHE A 26 14.44 8.18 2.56
C PHE A 26 14.17 7.01 3.50
N THR A 27 13.52 7.32 4.62
CA THR A 27 13.08 6.30 5.56
C THR A 27 11.69 5.82 5.14
N ILE A 28 11.60 4.58 4.71
CA ILE A 28 10.32 3.98 4.30
C ILE A 28 9.40 3.74 5.50
N TRP A 29 9.98 3.31 6.62
CA TRP A 29 9.22 2.98 7.81
C TRP A 29 10.14 2.98 9.03
N LYS A 30 9.60 3.38 10.16
CA LYS A 30 10.22 3.19 11.47
C LYS A 30 9.15 2.69 12.44
N ASP A 31 9.57 1.99 13.47
CA ASP A 31 8.67 1.34 14.41
C ASP A 31 7.62 2.30 15.00
N SER A 32 8.02 3.54 15.30
CA SER A 32 7.11 4.54 15.86
C SER A 32 5.99 4.98 14.91
N ASP A 33 6.11 4.73 13.61
CA ASP A 33 5.03 5.06 12.64
C ASP A 33 3.78 4.21 12.91
N THR A 34 3.98 2.96 13.36
CA THR A 34 2.90 1.99 13.55
C THR A 34 3.11 1.22 14.87
N ALA A 35 3.35 1.95 15.95
CA ALA A 35 3.83 1.39 17.22
C ALA A 35 2.92 0.32 17.85
N SER A 36 1.60 0.36 17.57
CA SER A 36 0.65 -0.63 18.09
C SER A 36 0.50 -1.86 17.21
N LEU A 37 1.19 -1.91 16.06
CA LEU A 37 1.07 -2.98 15.09
C LEU A 37 2.35 -3.81 15.04
N ASN A 38 2.19 -5.11 14.91
CA ASN A 38 3.31 -6.04 14.82
C ASN A 38 3.55 -6.43 13.36
N PHE A 39 4.36 -5.65 12.64
CA PHE A 39 4.76 -6.00 11.28
C PHE A 39 5.87 -7.03 11.32
N ASN A 40 5.62 -8.20 10.76
CA ASN A 40 6.52 -9.34 10.81
C ASN A 40 6.88 -9.94 9.44
N HIS A 41 6.31 -9.40 8.35
CA HIS A 41 6.60 -9.83 6.98
C HIS A 41 6.82 -8.63 6.07
N ASP A 42 7.78 -8.76 5.17
CA ASP A 42 8.00 -7.82 4.07
C ASP A 42 7.87 -8.58 2.75
N LYS A 43 7.16 -7.98 1.80
CA LYS A 43 7.01 -8.55 0.47
C LYS A 43 7.28 -7.50 -0.59
N VAL A 44 7.95 -7.91 -1.65
CA VAL A 44 8.25 -7.04 -2.80
C VAL A 44 7.72 -7.72 -4.05
N ALA A 45 7.00 -6.97 -4.88
CA ALA A 45 6.55 -7.45 -6.18
C ALA A 45 7.03 -6.53 -7.29
N THR A 46 7.50 -7.13 -8.36
CA THR A 46 7.86 -6.45 -9.59
C THR A 46 6.78 -6.76 -10.62
N SER A 47 6.28 -5.73 -11.31
CA SER A 47 5.21 -5.89 -12.29
C SER A 47 5.47 -5.02 -13.51
N ASN A 48 5.04 -5.54 -14.66
CA ASN A 48 5.17 -4.86 -15.95
C ASN A 48 4.01 -3.88 -16.17
N LYS A 49 4.15 -3.03 -17.20
CA LYS A 49 3.14 -2.05 -17.56
C LYS A 49 1.77 -2.70 -17.77
N ASN A 50 0.74 -2.00 -17.32
CA ASN A 50 -0.67 -2.39 -17.44
C ASN A 50 -1.06 -3.62 -16.59
N VAL A 51 -0.15 -4.17 -15.80
CA VAL A 51 -0.50 -5.24 -14.87
C VAL A 51 -1.41 -4.69 -13.79
N LEU A 52 -2.50 -5.39 -13.55
CA LEU A 52 -3.43 -5.16 -12.45
C LEU A 52 -3.31 -6.31 -11.45
N ARG A 53 -3.02 -5.99 -10.21
CA ARG A 53 -3.02 -6.95 -9.10
C ARG A 53 -4.13 -6.59 -8.13
N GLY A 54 -4.98 -7.55 -7.79
CA GLY A 54 -6.05 -7.34 -6.84
C GLY A 54 -7.42 -7.59 -7.45
N LEU A 55 -8.48 -7.22 -6.79
CA LEU A 55 -8.50 -6.67 -5.42
C LEU A 55 -8.37 -7.81 -4.42
N HIS A 56 -7.56 -7.63 -3.40
CA HIS A 56 -7.34 -8.63 -2.35
C HIS A 56 -7.74 -8.08 -0.99
N THR A 57 -8.20 -8.96 -0.13
CA THR A 57 -8.41 -8.66 1.28
C THR A 57 -7.80 -9.76 2.14
N ASP A 58 -7.44 -9.39 3.35
CA ASP A 58 -7.04 -10.36 4.36
C ASP A 58 -7.34 -9.79 5.76
N LYS A 59 -6.94 -10.54 6.79
CA LYS A 59 -7.16 -10.15 8.19
C LYS A 59 -5.98 -9.38 8.77
N SER A 60 -5.06 -8.94 7.93
CA SER A 60 -3.82 -8.30 8.35
C SER A 60 -3.78 -6.84 7.94
N TRP A 61 -2.99 -6.06 8.68
CA TRP A 61 -2.62 -4.71 8.28
C TRP A 61 -1.57 -4.78 7.20
N LYS A 62 -1.64 -3.85 6.25
CA LYS A 62 -0.63 -3.68 5.20
C LYS A 62 -0.15 -2.25 5.15
N LEU A 63 1.16 -2.06 5.06
CA LEU A 63 1.76 -0.75 4.76
C LEU A 63 2.38 -0.83 3.37
N ILE A 64 1.81 -0.11 2.44
CA ILE A 64 2.12 -0.22 1.01
C ILE A 64 2.94 0.98 0.54
N THR A 65 4.05 0.71 -0.15
CA THR A 65 4.94 1.74 -0.69
C THR A 65 5.38 1.34 -2.10
N CYS A 66 5.38 2.29 -3.04
CA CYS A 66 5.95 2.09 -4.37
C CYS A 66 7.43 2.45 -4.35
N LEU A 67 8.30 1.49 -4.70
CA LEU A 67 9.76 1.68 -4.66
C LEU A 67 10.35 2.07 -6.02
N TYR A 68 9.67 1.77 -7.10
CA TYR A 68 10.11 2.08 -8.47
C TYR A 68 8.89 2.25 -9.36
N GLY A 69 8.92 3.26 -10.22
CA GLY A 69 7.83 3.51 -11.15
C GLY A 69 6.64 4.19 -10.50
N LYS A 70 5.47 3.92 -11.05
CA LYS A 70 4.23 4.57 -10.64
C LYS A 70 3.07 3.58 -10.66
N ILE A 71 2.27 3.59 -9.61
CA ILE A 71 1.06 2.76 -9.52
C ILE A 71 -0.14 3.61 -9.10
N GLN A 72 -1.32 3.18 -9.52
CA GLN A 72 -2.58 3.64 -8.95
C GLN A 72 -3.03 2.58 -7.94
N LEU A 73 -3.03 2.94 -6.68
CA LEU A 73 -3.47 2.07 -5.59
C LEU A 73 -4.94 2.38 -5.28
N VAL A 74 -5.77 1.36 -5.27
CA VAL A 74 -7.21 1.46 -4.96
C VAL A 74 -7.49 0.74 -3.65
N ILE A 75 -8.23 1.39 -2.77
CA ILE A 75 -8.64 0.86 -1.47
C ILE A 75 -10.16 0.93 -1.39
N VAL A 76 -10.80 -0.16 -1.01
CA VAL A 76 -12.27 -0.24 -0.87
C VAL A 76 -12.59 -0.72 0.54
N ASN A 77 -13.51 -0.02 1.21
CA ASN A 77 -14.06 -0.52 2.49
C ASN A 77 -14.97 -1.71 2.19
N PHE A 78 -14.62 -2.87 2.70
CA PHE A 78 -15.36 -4.12 2.47
C PHE A 78 -15.99 -4.68 3.75
N ASP A 79 -16.14 -3.83 4.77
CA ASP A 79 -16.82 -4.16 6.02
C ASP A 79 -18.32 -3.88 5.89
N LYS A 80 -19.11 -4.93 5.82
CA LYS A 80 -20.58 -4.83 5.64
C LYS A 80 -21.29 -4.16 6.80
N GLU A 81 -20.67 -4.13 7.98
CA GLU A 81 -21.23 -3.49 9.17
C GLU A 81 -20.90 -2.00 9.23
N CYS A 82 -20.04 -1.52 8.36
CA CYS A 82 -19.64 -0.10 8.32
C CYS A 82 -20.55 0.70 7.41
N SER A 83 -20.89 1.93 7.82
CA SER A 83 -21.66 2.86 6.98
C SER A 83 -20.95 3.24 5.68
N GLU A 84 -19.62 3.08 5.64
CA GLU A 84 -18.81 3.36 4.46
C GLU A 84 -18.59 2.11 3.58
N TYR A 85 -19.35 1.05 3.80
CA TYR A 85 -19.24 -0.17 2.99
C TYR A 85 -19.32 0.14 1.49
N LEU A 86 -18.34 -0.35 0.75
CA LEU A 86 -18.14 -0.15 -0.69
C LEU A 86 -17.74 1.27 -1.08
N SER A 87 -17.52 2.18 -0.14
CA SER A 87 -16.81 3.44 -0.43
C SER A 87 -15.36 3.12 -0.75
N TRP A 88 -14.77 3.87 -1.66
CA TRP A 88 -13.39 3.62 -2.11
C TRP A 88 -12.63 4.92 -2.33
N THR A 89 -11.33 4.81 -2.30
CA THR A 89 -10.42 5.90 -2.64
C THR A 89 -9.25 5.35 -3.43
N ASP A 90 -8.49 6.23 -4.04
CA ASP A 90 -7.28 5.85 -4.76
C ASP A 90 -6.14 6.82 -4.48
N PHE A 91 -4.93 6.34 -4.72
CA PHE A 91 -3.70 7.10 -4.56
C PHE A 91 -2.80 6.82 -5.75
N ILE A 92 -2.13 7.86 -6.24
CA ILE A 92 -1.02 7.68 -7.17
C ILE A 92 0.25 7.63 -6.35
N LEU A 93 0.90 6.47 -6.32
CA LEU A 93 2.18 6.29 -5.66
C LEU A 93 3.27 6.36 -6.71
N ASP A 94 4.03 7.45 -6.69
CA ASP A 94 5.07 7.74 -7.67
C ASP A 94 6.42 7.71 -6.96
N ALA A 95 7.25 6.72 -7.31
CA ALA A 95 8.56 6.55 -6.68
C ALA A 95 9.54 7.68 -7.02
N ASP A 96 9.28 8.45 -8.09
CA ASP A 96 10.11 9.60 -8.47
C ASP A 96 9.68 10.89 -7.78
N SER A 97 8.56 10.89 -7.07
CA SER A 97 8.13 12.05 -6.30
C SER A 97 9.09 12.31 -5.14
N LYS A 98 9.37 13.59 -4.85
CA LYS A 98 10.16 13.97 -3.69
C LYS A 98 9.49 13.56 -2.39
N GLU A 99 8.17 13.71 -2.31
CA GLU A 99 7.38 13.19 -1.20
C GLU A 99 7.01 11.74 -1.47
N LYS A 100 7.48 10.84 -0.63
CA LYS A 100 7.18 9.42 -0.74
C LYS A 100 5.95 9.10 0.09
N LEU A 101 4.93 8.56 -0.56
CA LEU A 101 3.69 8.16 0.12
C LEU A 101 3.75 6.68 0.49
N SER A 102 3.31 6.37 1.71
CA SER A 102 3.01 5.00 2.14
C SER A 102 1.58 4.97 2.67
N VAL A 103 0.85 3.93 2.34
CA VAL A 103 -0.57 3.82 2.71
C VAL A 103 -0.76 2.64 3.64
N LEU A 104 -1.29 2.91 4.83
CA LEU A 104 -1.61 1.90 5.83
C LEU A 104 -3.06 1.48 5.68
N VAL A 105 -3.27 0.21 5.36
CA VAL A 105 -4.59 -0.37 5.07
C VAL A 105 -4.96 -1.34 6.18
N PRO A 106 -6.07 -1.09 6.90
CA PRO A 106 -6.54 -2.00 7.94
C PRO A 106 -7.08 -3.32 7.39
N PRO A 107 -7.24 -4.33 8.27
CA PRO A 107 -8.03 -5.52 7.93
C PRO A 107 -9.45 -5.15 7.50
N GLY A 108 -10.05 -5.94 6.62
CA GLY A 108 -11.42 -5.71 6.15
C GLY A 108 -11.53 -4.77 4.95
N PHE A 109 -10.43 -4.27 4.43
CA PHE A 109 -10.40 -3.47 3.21
C PHE A 109 -9.88 -4.29 2.05
N LEU A 110 -10.43 -4.04 0.86
CA LEU A 110 -9.85 -4.54 -0.38
C LEU A 110 -8.77 -3.57 -0.84
N ASN A 111 -7.69 -4.10 -1.39
CA ASN A 111 -6.67 -3.28 -2.03
C ASN A 111 -6.20 -3.92 -3.33
N GLY A 112 -5.80 -3.09 -4.25
CA GLY A 112 -5.23 -3.51 -5.52
C GLY A 112 -4.57 -2.34 -6.21
N HIS A 113 -3.76 -2.63 -7.22
CA HIS A 113 -3.07 -1.57 -7.93
C HIS A 113 -2.91 -1.87 -9.41
N LEU A 114 -2.86 -0.79 -10.18
CA LEU A 114 -2.58 -0.82 -11.61
C LEU A 114 -1.21 -0.16 -11.85
N VAL A 115 -0.36 -0.82 -12.62
CA VAL A 115 0.95 -0.29 -12.99
C VAL A 115 0.80 0.73 -14.13
N LEU A 116 1.22 1.98 -13.87
CA LEU A 116 1.09 3.10 -14.83
C LEU A 116 2.37 3.36 -15.61
N SER A 117 3.53 2.95 -15.09
CA SER A 117 4.84 3.06 -15.73
C SER A 117 5.20 1.77 -16.46
N ASP A 118 6.34 1.74 -17.16
CA ASP A 118 6.79 0.53 -17.88
C ASP A 118 7.01 -0.65 -16.92
N LYS A 119 7.46 -0.35 -15.72
CA LYS A 119 7.67 -1.32 -14.65
C LYS A 119 7.40 -0.61 -13.33
N ALA A 120 6.91 -1.35 -12.36
CA ALA A 120 6.81 -0.88 -10.99
C ALA A 120 7.31 -1.94 -10.03
N ILE A 121 7.89 -1.47 -8.93
CA ILE A 121 8.25 -2.31 -7.80
C ILE A 121 7.51 -1.75 -6.60
N PHE A 122 6.65 -2.56 -5.99
CA PHE A 122 5.99 -2.14 -4.77
C PHE A 122 6.37 -3.07 -3.62
N HIS A 123 6.34 -2.50 -2.44
CA HIS A 123 6.68 -3.15 -1.19
C HIS A 123 5.51 -3.04 -0.25
N TYR A 124 5.21 -4.10 0.49
CA TYR A 124 4.31 -3.98 1.62
C TYR A 124 4.78 -4.78 2.83
N LYS A 125 4.56 -4.17 4.00
CA LYS A 125 4.74 -4.83 5.29
C LYS A 125 3.40 -5.43 5.69
N TRP A 126 3.45 -6.62 6.26
CA TRP A 126 2.27 -7.33 6.76
C TRP A 126 2.40 -7.59 8.26
N SER A 127 1.30 -7.44 8.97
CA SER A 127 1.13 -7.95 10.33
C SER A 127 0.38 -9.28 10.27
N TYR A 128 1.00 -10.30 9.69
CA TYR A 128 0.37 -11.59 9.46
C TYR A 128 0.67 -12.55 10.61
N ASP A 129 -0.39 -13.11 11.22
CA ASP A 129 -0.26 -14.09 12.29
C ASP A 129 -0.31 -15.50 11.69
N GLY A 130 0.73 -16.29 11.96
CA GLY A 130 0.85 -17.66 11.46
C GLY A 130 1.83 -17.80 10.31
N ASP A 131 1.71 -18.89 9.57
CA ASP A 131 2.55 -19.16 8.42
C ASP A 131 2.17 -18.26 7.24
N TYR A 132 3.17 -17.81 6.51
CA TYR A 132 2.94 -16.95 5.37
C TYR A 132 2.22 -17.73 4.26
N PRO A 133 1.08 -17.25 3.75
CA PRO A 133 0.35 -17.99 2.72
C PRO A 133 1.13 -18.04 1.42
N ASP A 134 1.02 -19.15 0.71
CA ASP A 134 1.54 -19.28 -0.65
C ASP A 134 0.85 -18.24 -1.56
N VAL A 135 1.57 -17.76 -2.56
CA VAL A 135 1.06 -16.77 -3.52
C VAL A 135 -0.25 -17.22 -4.17
N LYS A 136 -0.39 -18.50 -4.46
CA LYS A 136 -1.61 -19.05 -5.04
C LYS A 136 -2.83 -19.02 -4.12
N ASP A 137 -2.61 -18.84 -2.82
CA ASP A 137 -3.66 -18.82 -1.81
C ASP A 137 -4.09 -17.39 -1.44
N GLN A 138 -3.57 -16.38 -2.14
CA GLN A 138 -3.86 -14.97 -1.89
C GLN A 138 -4.98 -14.43 -2.76
#